data_b01c91b306ab2e5e24b7b1de70a2299c
#
_entry.id   b01c91b306ab2e5e24b7b1de70a2299c
#
_cell.length_a   1.000
_cell.length_b   1.000
_cell.length_c   1.000
_cell.angle_alpha   90.00
_cell.angle_beta   90.00
_cell.angle_gamma   90.00
#
_symmetry.space_group_name_H-M   'P 1'
#
loop_
_entity.id
_entity.type
_entity.pdbx_description
1 polymer ?
#
loop_
_entity_poly.entity_id
_entity_poly.type
_entity_poly.pdbx_seq_one_letter_code
_entity_poly.pdbx_strand_id
1 'polypeptide(L)'
;EKDERAIAEIESEKAELDLKHHDKLLMLDREEILKINDLLLKSTLTKDVELDEVTYNKGETIPVDVLLNVNRFAMKKVVSSYSKEIEKAYNDIKEHFIKQKSQLRDEHEEKLQVLEHDDILSSGVIKQVKVYIATKRKIKVGDKMAGRHGNKGIVSNIVPKVDMPYLEDGSTVDVILNPLGVPSRMNIGQILEVHLGLVGKRLGAQIQDIFEAKKADFVQELRAKMTEIASVAKLMNGKAFMDKLSDDDLIKYGQDWTKGVRFATQIFDGVKEDEFAKLFELAKIDSDGKCVLYDGKTGNKMMERVNVGYMYMLKLHHLVDEKVHARSTGPYSLVTQQPVGGKALFGGQRFGEMEVWALEAYGATNVLKEMLTTKSDDVEGRTRAYRAIANGENVPNSGVPETFFVLTKELKALALDVEIFGEVENNE
;
A
#
# COMPACT_ATOMS: atom_id res chain seq x y z
N GLU A 1 33.21 19.37 14.03
CA GLU A 1 33.44 19.14 12.58
C GLU A 1 32.42 18.14 12.08
N LYS A 2 31.55 18.58 11.17
CA LYS A 2 30.60 17.67 10.51
C LYS A 2 31.40 16.77 9.57
N ASP A 3 31.12 15.48 9.60
CA ASP A 3 31.73 14.52 8.69
C ASP A 3 31.27 14.88 7.25
N GLU A 4 32.15 14.91 6.27
CA GLU A 4 31.85 15.26 4.87
C GLU A 4 30.69 14.42 4.30
N ARG A 5 30.54 13.17 4.76
CA ARG A 5 29.42 12.29 4.38
C ARG A 5 28.10 12.74 4.96
N ALA A 6 28.07 13.21 6.21
CA ALA A 6 26.86 13.72 6.83
C ALA A 6 26.41 15.04 6.19
N ILE A 7 27.35 15.88 5.77
CA ILE A 7 27.06 17.11 5.01
C ILE A 7 26.44 16.76 3.65
N ALA A 8 27.00 15.80 2.92
CA ALA A 8 26.49 15.36 1.62
C ALA A 8 25.09 14.72 1.75
N GLU A 9 24.81 14.01 2.84
CA GLU A 9 23.49 13.40 3.10
C GLU A 9 22.45 14.50 3.39
N ILE A 10 22.77 15.48 4.22
CA ILE A 10 21.90 16.64 4.52
C ILE A 10 21.65 17.47 3.26
N GLU A 11 22.66 17.70 2.43
CA GLU A 11 22.51 18.40 1.15
C GLU A 11 21.61 17.62 0.18
N SER A 12 21.74 16.30 0.14
CA SER A 12 20.86 15.42 -0.67
C SER A 12 19.42 15.47 -0.19
N GLU A 13 19.19 15.42 1.13
CA GLU A 13 17.85 15.52 1.73
C GLU A 13 17.23 16.91 1.50
N LYS A 14 18.02 17.97 1.60
CA LYS A 14 17.58 19.33 1.25
C LYS A 14 17.14 19.43 -0.19
N ALA A 15 17.96 18.93 -1.12
CA ALA A 15 17.65 18.94 -2.54
C ALA A 15 16.37 18.16 -2.85
N GLU A 16 16.13 17.04 -2.18
CA GLU A 16 14.90 16.25 -2.32
C GLU A 16 13.67 17.00 -1.78
N LEU A 17 13.81 17.69 -0.64
CA LEU A 17 12.75 18.53 -0.07
C LEU A 17 12.41 19.72 -0.96
N ASP A 18 13.42 20.40 -1.52
CA ASP A 18 13.27 21.51 -2.44
C ASP A 18 12.53 21.07 -3.71
N LEU A 19 12.87 19.91 -4.25
CA LEU A 19 12.21 19.33 -5.42
C LEU A 19 10.73 19.03 -5.12
N LYS A 20 10.44 18.37 -4.00
CA LYS A 20 9.07 18.07 -3.56
C LYS A 20 8.25 19.34 -3.31
N HIS A 21 8.87 20.38 -2.76
CA HIS A 21 8.23 21.68 -2.55
C HIS A 21 7.91 22.36 -3.88
N HIS A 22 8.85 22.35 -4.81
CA HIS A 22 8.68 22.91 -6.15
C HIS A 22 7.53 22.21 -6.91
N ASP A 23 7.47 20.87 -6.88
CA ASP A 23 6.41 20.10 -7.52
C ASP A 23 5.04 20.43 -6.94
N LYS A 24 4.92 20.57 -5.62
CA LYS A 24 3.67 20.99 -4.97
C LYS A 24 3.24 22.39 -5.35
N LEU A 25 4.19 23.33 -5.44
CA LEU A 25 3.89 24.70 -5.89
C LEU A 25 3.39 24.71 -7.34
N LEU A 26 4.00 23.93 -8.23
CA LEU A 26 3.55 23.78 -9.62
C LEU A 26 2.15 23.19 -9.71
N MET A 27 1.80 22.23 -8.86
CA MET A 27 0.44 21.68 -8.79
C MET A 27 -0.56 22.76 -8.37
N LEU A 28 -0.27 23.52 -7.33
CA LEU A 28 -1.14 24.62 -6.88
C LEU A 28 -1.27 25.72 -7.93
N ASP A 29 -0.19 26.06 -8.65
CA ASP A 29 -0.25 27.03 -9.75
C ASP A 29 -1.19 26.54 -10.89
N ARG A 30 -1.14 25.26 -11.22
CA ARG A 30 -2.04 24.65 -12.21
C ARG A 30 -3.50 24.66 -11.76
N GLU A 31 -3.76 24.30 -10.50
CA GLU A 31 -5.12 24.34 -9.94
C GLU A 31 -5.68 25.76 -9.89
N GLU A 32 -4.86 26.75 -9.55
CA GLU A 32 -5.25 28.18 -9.58
C GLU A 32 -5.68 28.58 -10.99
N ILE A 33 -4.89 28.27 -12.00
CA ILE A 33 -5.18 28.58 -13.41
C ILE A 33 -6.46 27.90 -13.86
N LEU A 34 -6.66 26.63 -13.52
CA LEU A 34 -7.87 25.88 -13.90
C LEU A 34 -9.14 26.48 -13.28
N LYS A 35 -9.12 26.81 -12.00
CA LYS A 35 -10.27 27.41 -11.32
C LYS A 35 -10.59 28.81 -11.86
N ILE A 36 -9.57 29.60 -12.17
CA ILE A 36 -9.75 30.92 -12.79
C ILE A 36 -10.35 30.76 -14.19
N ASN A 37 -9.84 29.83 -15.00
CA ASN A 37 -10.35 29.60 -16.34
C ASN A 37 -11.80 29.09 -16.32
N ASP A 38 -12.14 28.18 -15.40
CA ASP A 38 -13.52 27.69 -15.24
C ASP A 38 -14.50 28.78 -14.82
N LEU A 39 -14.05 29.72 -13.99
CA LEU A 39 -14.83 30.91 -13.61
C LEU A 39 -15.08 31.83 -14.82
N LEU A 40 -14.05 32.12 -15.61
CA LEU A 40 -14.14 33.05 -16.75
C LEU A 40 -14.90 32.46 -17.95
N LEU A 41 -14.77 31.15 -18.19
CA LEU A 41 -15.50 30.46 -19.28
C LEU A 41 -17.01 30.43 -19.08
N LYS A 42 -17.47 30.41 -17.83
CA LYS A 42 -18.90 30.41 -17.48
C LYS A 42 -19.49 31.80 -17.50
N SER A 43 -18.71 32.82 -17.86
CA SER A 43 -19.05 34.25 -17.73
C SER A 43 -18.89 34.96 -19.07
N THR A 44 -19.72 35.99 -19.30
CA THR A 44 -19.66 36.83 -20.50
C THR A 44 -19.04 38.21 -20.18
N LEU A 45 -18.33 38.78 -21.16
CA LEU A 45 -17.71 40.09 -21.05
C LEU A 45 -18.75 41.21 -20.89
N THR A 46 -18.51 42.17 -20.01
CA THR A 46 -19.34 43.38 -19.83
C THR A 46 -18.77 44.59 -20.58
N LYS A 47 -17.49 44.57 -20.97
CA LYS A 47 -16.75 45.58 -21.71
C LYS A 47 -15.86 44.91 -22.75
N ASP A 48 -15.55 45.68 -23.80
CA ASP A 48 -14.63 45.23 -24.84
C ASP A 48 -13.18 45.11 -24.30
N VAL A 49 -12.47 44.07 -24.71
CA VAL A 49 -11.10 43.78 -24.26
C VAL A 49 -10.25 43.47 -25.48
N GLU A 50 -9.11 44.11 -25.57
CA GLU A 50 -8.08 43.86 -26.58
C GLU A 50 -6.97 43.01 -25.99
N LEU A 51 -6.76 41.80 -26.54
CA LEU A 51 -5.76 40.82 -26.16
C LEU A 51 -5.02 40.35 -27.41
N ASP A 52 -3.70 40.48 -27.40
CA ASP A 52 -2.80 39.95 -28.46
C ASP A 52 -3.31 40.29 -29.88
N GLU A 53 -3.64 41.56 -30.15
CA GLU A 53 -4.14 42.09 -31.44
C GLU A 53 -5.57 41.65 -31.84
N VAL A 54 -6.28 40.91 -30.94
CA VAL A 54 -7.69 40.52 -31.14
C VAL A 54 -8.57 41.23 -30.16
N THR A 55 -9.62 41.93 -30.68
CA THR A 55 -10.62 42.60 -29.84
C THR A 55 -11.81 41.71 -29.60
N TYR A 56 -12.13 41.41 -28.35
CA TYR A 56 -13.32 40.66 -27.93
C TYR A 56 -14.40 41.66 -27.52
N ASN A 57 -15.58 41.53 -28.11
CA ASN A 57 -16.69 42.47 -27.87
C ASN A 57 -17.50 42.10 -26.64
N LYS A 58 -18.22 43.05 -26.13
CA LYS A 58 -19.17 42.88 -25.02
C LYS A 58 -20.18 41.74 -25.35
N GLY A 59 -20.31 40.78 -24.43
CA GLY A 59 -21.24 39.63 -24.58
C GLY A 59 -20.59 38.37 -25.11
N GLU A 60 -19.34 38.41 -25.54
CA GLU A 60 -18.58 37.25 -25.99
C GLU A 60 -17.89 36.55 -24.83
N THR A 61 -17.57 35.26 -25.01
CA THR A 61 -16.74 34.47 -24.07
C THR A 61 -15.36 34.32 -24.69
N ILE A 62 -14.31 34.49 -23.87
CA ILE A 62 -12.92 34.32 -24.34
C ILE A 62 -12.60 32.81 -24.44
N PRO A 63 -12.04 32.30 -25.56
CA PRO A 63 -11.64 30.90 -25.69
C PRO A 63 -10.57 30.49 -24.69
N VAL A 64 -10.58 29.22 -24.30
CA VAL A 64 -9.64 28.64 -23.31
C VAL A 64 -8.19 28.82 -23.74
N ASP A 65 -7.89 28.61 -25.03
CA ASP A 65 -6.54 28.68 -25.58
C ASP A 65 -5.91 30.07 -25.45
N VAL A 66 -6.74 31.12 -25.47
CA VAL A 66 -6.31 32.50 -25.26
C VAL A 66 -6.10 32.77 -23.79
N LEU A 67 -7.02 32.33 -22.90
CA LEU A 67 -6.91 32.50 -21.46
C LEU A 67 -5.67 31.81 -20.88
N LEU A 68 -5.27 30.67 -21.42
CA LEU A 68 -4.08 29.93 -20.99
C LEU A 68 -2.76 30.65 -21.29
N ASN A 69 -2.76 31.48 -22.35
CA ASN A 69 -1.55 32.19 -22.81
C ASN A 69 -1.47 33.63 -22.27
N VAL A 70 -2.52 34.13 -21.61
CA VAL A 70 -2.56 35.51 -21.08
C VAL A 70 -1.59 35.67 -19.91
N ASN A 71 -0.70 36.65 -19.98
CA ASN A 71 0.21 37.00 -18.91
C ASN A 71 -0.53 37.48 -17.66
N ARG A 72 0.00 37.21 -16.47
CA ARG A 72 -0.59 37.61 -15.15
C ARG A 72 -1.00 39.07 -15.06
N PHE A 73 -0.29 40.00 -15.72
CA PHE A 73 -0.65 41.44 -15.77
C PHE A 73 -1.85 41.72 -16.67
N ALA A 74 -1.91 41.02 -17.83
CA ALA A 74 -3.03 41.14 -18.74
C ALA A 74 -4.30 40.51 -18.16
N MET A 75 -4.18 39.42 -17.38
CA MET A 75 -5.30 38.76 -16.70
C MET A 75 -6.08 39.71 -15.78
N LYS A 76 -5.43 40.65 -15.08
CA LYS A 76 -6.14 41.68 -14.29
C LYS A 76 -7.02 42.60 -15.15
N LYS A 77 -6.55 42.97 -16.35
CA LYS A 77 -7.35 43.77 -17.30
C LYS A 77 -8.55 43.01 -17.81
N VAL A 78 -8.31 41.71 -18.13
CA VAL A 78 -9.37 40.80 -18.57
C VAL A 78 -10.47 40.69 -17.51
N VAL A 79 -10.09 40.42 -16.24
CA VAL A 79 -11.04 40.27 -15.12
C VAL A 79 -11.82 41.57 -14.85
N SER A 80 -11.18 42.74 -14.98
CA SER A 80 -11.87 44.03 -14.81
C SER A 80 -12.93 44.33 -15.87
N SER A 81 -12.97 43.56 -16.94
CA SER A 81 -13.94 43.66 -18.03
C SER A 81 -15.15 42.73 -17.85
N TYR A 82 -15.14 41.92 -16.82
CA TYR A 82 -16.31 41.15 -16.38
C TYR A 82 -17.15 41.88 -15.33
N SER A 83 -18.16 41.21 -14.80
CA SER A 83 -19.01 41.79 -13.74
C SER A 83 -18.25 41.94 -12.41
N LYS A 84 -18.67 42.86 -11.55
CA LYS A 84 -18.07 43.04 -10.20
C LYS A 84 -18.15 41.78 -9.33
N GLU A 85 -19.13 40.90 -9.58
CA GLU A 85 -19.28 39.62 -8.86
C GLU A 85 -18.17 38.63 -9.25
N ILE A 86 -17.81 38.61 -10.53
CA ILE A 86 -16.74 37.76 -11.05
C ILE A 86 -15.37 38.29 -10.61
N GLU A 87 -15.19 39.60 -10.59
CA GLU A 87 -13.99 40.23 -10.05
C GLU A 87 -13.78 39.88 -8.56
N LYS A 88 -14.87 39.89 -7.78
CA LYS A 88 -14.84 39.46 -6.38
C LYS A 88 -14.47 37.98 -6.25
N ALA A 89 -15.15 37.09 -6.99
CA ALA A 89 -14.86 35.66 -6.99
C ALA A 89 -13.41 35.34 -7.42
N TYR A 90 -12.89 36.06 -8.40
CA TYR A 90 -11.49 35.95 -8.82
C TYR A 90 -10.53 36.33 -7.68
N ASN A 91 -10.79 37.42 -6.98
CA ASN A 91 -9.98 37.87 -5.86
C ASN A 91 -10.05 36.89 -4.69
N ASP A 92 -11.21 36.32 -4.39
CA ASP A 92 -11.40 35.30 -3.35
C ASP A 92 -10.61 34.01 -3.68
N ILE A 93 -10.68 33.56 -4.92
CA ILE A 93 -9.87 32.40 -5.39
C ILE A 93 -8.39 32.70 -5.23
N LYS A 94 -7.96 33.87 -5.66
CA LYS A 94 -6.55 34.28 -5.62
C LYS A 94 -6.02 34.37 -4.20
N GLU A 95 -6.80 34.97 -3.30
CA GLU A 95 -6.46 35.07 -1.88
C GLU A 95 -6.35 33.69 -1.22
N HIS A 96 -7.27 32.79 -1.56
CA HIS A 96 -7.22 31.39 -1.09
C HIS A 96 -5.93 30.69 -1.50
N PHE A 97 -5.53 30.78 -2.78
CA PHE A 97 -4.28 30.14 -3.26
C PHE A 97 -3.03 30.82 -2.72
N ILE A 98 -3.03 32.14 -2.53
CA ILE A 98 -1.92 32.85 -1.88
C ILE A 98 -1.72 32.33 -0.45
N LYS A 99 -2.82 32.13 0.30
CA LYS A 99 -2.77 31.59 1.65
C LYS A 99 -2.24 30.14 1.67
N GLN A 100 -2.69 29.29 0.75
CA GLN A 100 -2.19 27.92 0.64
C GLN A 100 -0.70 27.88 0.28
N LYS A 101 -0.25 28.71 -0.67
CA LYS A 101 1.16 28.81 -1.05
C LYS A 101 2.03 29.34 0.10
N SER A 102 1.52 30.27 0.91
CA SER A 102 2.20 30.74 2.13
C SER A 102 2.35 29.61 3.14
N GLN A 103 1.27 28.90 3.46
CA GLN A 103 1.33 27.76 4.37
C GLN A 103 2.33 26.68 3.91
N LEU A 104 2.38 26.41 2.62
CA LEU A 104 3.29 25.42 2.06
C LEU A 104 4.76 25.85 2.12
N ARG A 105 5.01 27.16 2.03
CA ARG A 105 6.35 27.74 2.24
C ARG A 105 6.75 27.68 3.71
N ASP A 106 5.84 28.02 4.62
CA ASP A 106 6.08 27.97 6.06
C ASP A 106 6.40 26.52 6.50
N GLU A 107 5.61 25.53 6.01
CA GLU A 107 5.89 24.11 6.25
C GLU A 107 7.26 23.64 5.69
N HIS A 108 7.65 24.19 4.55
CA HIS A 108 8.95 23.87 3.94
C HIS A 108 10.08 24.44 4.77
N GLU A 109 9.96 25.69 5.21
CA GLU A 109 10.94 26.38 6.04
C GLU A 109 11.09 25.71 7.41
N GLU A 110 9.98 25.28 8.04
CA GLU A 110 10.00 24.49 9.27
C GLU A 110 10.79 23.18 9.09
N LYS A 111 10.55 22.46 7.98
CA LYS A 111 11.28 21.20 7.68
C LYS A 111 12.76 21.43 7.44
N LEU A 112 13.13 22.52 6.76
CA LEU A 112 14.53 22.89 6.58
C LEU A 112 15.19 23.24 7.92
N GLN A 113 14.50 23.98 8.78
CA GLN A 113 15.01 24.30 10.12
C GLN A 113 15.21 23.04 10.98
N VAL A 114 14.27 22.07 10.91
CA VAL A 114 14.42 20.78 11.61
C VAL A 114 15.65 20.03 11.12
N LEU A 115 15.90 19.98 9.81
CA LEU A 115 17.10 19.35 9.25
C LEU A 115 18.40 20.06 9.66
N GLU A 116 18.37 21.38 9.80
CA GLU A 116 19.52 22.16 10.26
C GLU A 116 19.77 22.03 11.76
N HIS A 117 18.70 21.84 12.56
CA HIS A 117 18.75 21.74 14.00
C HIS A 117 18.86 20.31 14.55
N ASP A 118 18.71 19.27 13.73
CA ASP A 118 18.83 17.85 14.14
C ASP A 118 20.25 17.48 14.66
N ASP A 119 21.18 18.43 14.63
CA ASP A 119 22.53 18.34 15.19
C ASP A 119 22.61 18.68 16.70
N ILE A 120 21.50 19.06 17.33
CA ILE A 120 21.52 19.33 18.79
C ILE A 120 21.45 18.01 19.53
N LEU A 121 22.63 17.47 19.85
CA LEU A 121 22.75 16.33 20.72
C LEU A 121 22.14 16.68 22.10
N SER A 122 21.37 15.75 22.67
CA SER A 122 20.85 15.90 24.02
C SER A 122 21.97 16.09 25.03
N SER A 123 21.73 16.87 26.11
CA SER A 123 22.71 17.14 27.15
C SER A 123 23.34 15.82 27.65
N GLY A 124 24.68 15.77 27.61
CA GLY A 124 25.45 14.59 28.05
C GLY A 124 25.80 13.58 26.96
N VAL A 125 25.33 13.76 25.73
CA VAL A 125 25.69 12.92 24.57
C VAL A 125 26.87 13.56 23.84
N ILE A 126 28.00 12.87 23.79
CA ILE A 126 29.21 13.35 23.11
C ILE A 126 29.14 13.09 21.61
N LYS A 127 28.61 11.91 21.21
CA LYS A 127 28.49 11.50 19.81
C LYS A 127 27.32 10.52 19.67
N GLN A 128 26.53 10.70 18.64
CA GLN A 128 25.45 9.78 18.26
C GLN A 128 25.79 9.15 16.91
N VAL A 129 25.66 7.81 16.84
CA VAL A 129 25.84 7.07 15.61
C VAL A 129 24.51 6.35 15.30
N LYS A 130 23.91 6.65 14.14
CA LYS A 130 22.73 5.95 13.62
C LYS A 130 23.23 4.87 12.65
N VAL A 131 23.00 3.60 12.98
CA VAL A 131 23.36 2.48 12.11
C VAL A 131 22.09 1.92 11.49
N TYR A 132 21.98 1.99 10.16
CA TYR A 132 20.87 1.43 9.39
C TYR A 132 21.26 0.05 8.88
N ILE A 133 20.48 -0.97 9.27
CA ILE A 133 20.68 -2.34 8.84
C ILE A 133 19.51 -2.74 7.96
N ALA A 134 19.79 -3.07 6.71
CA ALA A 134 18.80 -3.57 5.76
C ALA A 134 18.89 -5.09 5.66
N THR A 135 17.76 -5.78 5.84
CA THR A 135 17.64 -7.21 5.65
C THR A 135 16.57 -7.54 4.61
N LYS A 136 16.92 -8.38 3.62
CA LYS A 136 15.98 -8.81 2.60
C LYS A 136 15.26 -10.07 3.06
N ARG A 137 13.97 -9.94 3.36
CA ARG A 137 13.12 -11.07 3.76
C ARG A 137 12.29 -11.57 2.57
N LYS A 138 12.52 -12.80 2.14
CA LYS A 138 11.73 -13.46 1.09
C LYS A 138 10.30 -13.69 1.56
N ILE A 139 9.37 -13.79 0.61
CA ILE A 139 7.98 -14.14 0.88
C ILE A 139 7.92 -15.61 1.31
N LYS A 140 7.14 -15.88 2.34
CA LYS A 140 6.87 -17.24 2.86
C LYS A 140 5.37 -17.49 2.89
N VAL A 141 4.99 -18.77 2.92
CA VAL A 141 3.60 -19.17 3.20
C VAL A 141 3.18 -18.62 4.57
N GLY A 142 2.02 -17.99 4.65
CA GLY A 142 1.53 -17.33 5.85
C GLY A 142 1.82 -15.83 5.95
N ASP A 143 2.67 -15.27 5.08
CA ASP A 143 2.89 -13.82 5.01
C ASP A 143 1.65 -13.10 4.48
N LYS A 144 1.38 -11.91 5.01
CA LYS A 144 0.25 -11.10 4.62
C LYS A 144 0.63 -10.13 3.50
N MET A 145 -0.16 -10.16 2.43
CA MET A 145 -0.02 -9.27 1.29
C MET A 145 -1.33 -8.51 1.05
N ALA A 146 -1.23 -7.35 0.45
CA ALA A 146 -2.39 -6.54 0.09
C ALA A 146 -2.12 -5.71 -1.17
N GLY A 147 -3.19 -5.40 -1.91
CA GLY A 147 -3.18 -4.36 -2.93
C GLY A 147 -3.58 -3.00 -2.34
N ARG A 148 -3.92 -2.06 -3.22
CA ARG A 148 -4.34 -0.68 -2.86
C ARG A 148 -5.86 -0.54 -2.66
N HIS A 149 -6.65 -1.60 -2.86
CA HIS A 149 -8.11 -1.57 -2.89
C HIS A 149 -8.76 -2.30 -1.70
N GLY A 150 -8.04 -2.42 -0.56
CA GLY A 150 -8.54 -3.18 0.58
C GLY A 150 -8.54 -4.72 0.40
N ASN A 151 -7.97 -5.20 -0.69
CA ASN A 151 -7.81 -6.62 -1.02
C ASN A 151 -6.61 -7.20 -0.28
N LYS A 152 -6.82 -7.56 0.99
CA LYS A 152 -5.83 -8.22 1.83
C LYS A 152 -5.96 -9.74 1.74
N GLY A 153 -4.83 -10.43 1.76
CA GLY A 153 -4.79 -11.89 1.74
C GLY A 153 -3.54 -12.44 2.40
N ILE A 154 -3.50 -13.74 2.58
CA ILE A 154 -2.36 -14.48 3.14
C ILE A 154 -1.87 -15.44 2.06
N VAL A 155 -0.56 -15.53 1.90
CA VAL A 155 0.06 -16.48 0.98
C VAL A 155 -0.23 -17.90 1.46
N SER A 156 -0.99 -18.65 0.68
CA SER A 156 -1.38 -20.03 1.00
C SER A 156 -0.36 -21.04 0.49
N ASN A 157 0.21 -20.81 -0.69
CA ASN A 157 1.18 -21.69 -1.31
C ASN A 157 2.17 -20.91 -2.17
N ILE A 158 3.36 -21.46 -2.33
CA ILE A 158 4.40 -20.95 -3.24
C ILE A 158 4.73 -22.09 -4.20
N VAL A 159 4.35 -21.89 -5.46
CA VAL A 159 4.49 -22.87 -6.54
C VAL A 159 5.75 -22.56 -7.35
N PRO A 160 6.50 -23.57 -7.82
CA PRO A 160 7.61 -23.37 -8.76
C PRO A 160 7.15 -22.65 -10.03
N LYS A 161 8.00 -21.80 -10.59
CA LYS A 161 7.68 -21.01 -11.79
C LYS A 161 7.22 -21.87 -12.98
N VAL A 162 7.76 -23.08 -13.10
CA VAL A 162 7.43 -24.03 -14.17
C VAL A 162 5.98 -24.52 -14.09
N ASP A 163 5.47 -24.67 -12.88
CA ASP A 163 4.10 -25.16 -12.61
C ASP A 163 3.04 -24.06 -12.64
N MET A 164 3.47 -22.79 -12.78
CA MET A 164 2.55 -21.67 -12.83
C MET A 164 1.88 -21.56 -14.20
N PRO A 165 0.62 -21.09 -14.25
CA PRO A 165 -0.05 -20.80 -15.52
C PRO A 165 0.73 -19.79 -16.36
N TYR A 166 0.62 -19.93 -17.68
CA TYR A 166 1.33 -19.05 -18.62
C TYR A 166 0.40 -18.61 -19.77
N LEU A 167 0.73 -17.47 -20.35
CA LEU A 167 0.07 -16.88 -21.51
C LEU A 167 0.55 -17.52 -22.82
N GLU A 168 -0.10 -17.20 -23.93
CA GLU A 168 0.29 -17.68 -25.27
C GLU A 168 1.70 -17.25 -25.70
N ASP A 169 2.19 -16.13 -25.16
CA ASP A 169 3.54 -15.62 -25.37
C ASP A 169 4.61 -16.32 -24.49
N GLY A 170 4.23 -17.34 -23.70
CA GLY A 170 5.10 -18.06 -22.79
C GLY A 170 5.41 -17.32 -21.49
N SER A 171 4.87 -16.13 -21.26
CA SER A 171 5.04 -15.40 -20.00
C SER A 171 4.23 -16.06 -18.88
N THR A 172 4.88 -16.35 -17.76
CA THR A 172 4.25 -17.00 -16.60
C THR A 172 3.60 -15.94 -15.69
N VAL A 173 2.50 -16.32 -15.04
CA VAL A 173 1.83 -15.52 -14.02
C VAL A 173 2.63 -15.59 -12.71
N ASP A 174 2.82 -14.47 -12.01
CA ASP A 174 3.56 -14.41 -10.75
C ASP A 174 2.68 -14.67 -9.52
N VAL A 175 1.41 -14.27 -9.58
CA VAL A 175 0.45 -14.36 -8.45
C VAL A 175 -0.91 -14.82 -8.96
N ILE A 176 -1.54 -15.72 -8.21
CA ILE A 176 -2.93 -16.15 -8.42
C ILE A 176 -3.76 -15.66 -7.24
N LEU A 177 -4.79 -14.86 -7.53
CA LEU A 177 -5.70 -14.32 -6.53
C LEU A 177 -7.04 -15.07 -6.57
N ASN A 178 -7.60 -15.32 -5.39
CA ASN A 178 -8.91 -15.95 -5.27
C ASN A 178 -10.02 -14.95 -5.69
N PRO A 179 -10.82 -15.24 -6.73
CA PRO A 179 -11.88 -14.36 -7.19
C PRO A 179 -13.02 -14.18 -6.18
N LEU A 180 -13.23 -15.13 -5.27
CA LEU A 180 -14.30 -15.05 -4.25
C LEU A 180 -14.14 -13.86 -3.29
N GLY A 181 -12.94 -13.31 -3.19
CA GLY A 181 -12.67 -12.10 -2.39
C GLY A 181 -13.19 -10.79 -2.98
N VAL A 182 -13.69 -10.79 -4.23
CA VAL A 182 -14.11 -9.58 -4.95
C VAL A 182 -15.62 -9.30 -4.81
N PRO A 183 -16.54 -10.23 -5.12
CA PRO A 183 -17.97 -9.92 -5.19
C PRO A 183 -18.55 -9.45 -3.85
N SER A 184 -18.20 -10.13 -2.76
CA SER A 184 -18.71 -9.81 -1.42
C SER A 184 -18.17 -8.50 -0.86
N ARG A 185 -17.03 -8.03 -1.35
CA ARG A 185 -16.34 -6.82 -0.83
C ARG A 185 -16.49 -5.61 -1.74
N MET A 186 -17.08 -5.77 -2.92
CA MET A 186 -17.36 -4.70 -3.88
C MET A 186 -16.17 -3.80 -4.25
N ASN A 187 -14.94 -4.28 -4.07
CA ASN A 187 -13.71 -3.55 -4.39
C ASN A 187 -13.32 -3.74 -5.87
N ILE A 188 -14.18 -3.28 -6.76
CA ILE A 188 -14.05 -3.43 -8.22
C ILE A 188 -12.82 -2.71 -8.77
N GLY A 189 -12.34 -1.67 -8.08
CA GLY A 189 -11.14 -0.93 -8.45
C GLY A 189 -9.91 -1.81 -8.68
N GLN A 190 -9.79 -2.95 -7.99
CA GLN A 190 -8.69 -3.90 -8.23
C GLN A 190 -8.75 -4.54 -9.62
N ILE A 191 -9.95 -4.82 -10.15
CA ILE A 191 -10.12 -5.38 -11.50
C ILE A 191 -9.76 -4.33 -12.54
N LEU A 192 -10.22 -3.08 -12.35
CA LEU A 192 -9.86 -1.97 -13.22
C LEU A 192 -8.35 -1.71 -13.23
N GLU A 193 -7.68 -1.81 -12.08
CA GLU A 193 -6.21 -1.71 -11.98
C GLU A 193 -5.52 -2.82 -12.79
N VAL A 194 -5.97 -4.06 -12.66
CA VAL A 194 -5.43 -5.21 -13.40
C VAL A 194 -5.58 -5.01 -14.92
N HIS A 195 -6.75 -4.58 -15.37
CA HIS A 195 -7.01 -4.30 -16.79
C HIS A 195 -6.12 -3.16 -17.30
N LEU A 196 -6.03 -2.05 -16.54
CA LEU A 196 -5.18 -0.92 -16.94
C LEU A 196 -3.70 -1.29 -16.95
N GLY A 197 -3.28 -2.15 -16.01
CA GLY A 197 -1.93 -2.70 -16.00
C GLY A 197 -1.62 -3.59 -17.22
N LEU A 198 -2.59 -4.38 -17.66
CA LEU A 198 -2.46 -5.16 -18.90
C LEU A 198 -2.32 -4.26 -20.13
N VAL A 199 -3.18 -3.23 -20.24
CA VAL A 199 -3.10 -2.21 -21.29
C VAL A 199 -1.73 -1.55 -21.30
N GLY A 200 -1.26 -1.09 -20.15
CA GLY A 200 0.05 -0.43 -20.02
C GLY A 200 1.20 -1.33 -20.49
N LYS A 201 1.15 -2.61 -20.17
CA LYS A 201 2.17 -3.58 -20.62
C LYS A 201 2.11 -3.83 -22.13
N ARG A 202 0.92 -4.00 -22.70
CA ARG A 202 0.73 -4.22 -24.14
C ARG A 202 1.15 -3.00 -24.97
N LEU A 203 0.83 -1.80 -24.51
CA LEU A 203 1.29 -0.55 -25.14
C LEU A 203 2.82 -0.41 -25.07
N GLY A 204 3.42 -0.78 -23.93
CA GLY A 204 4.87 -0.82 -23.80
C GLY A 204 5.53 -1.80 -24.77
N ALA A 205 4.96 -2.98 -24.96
CA ALA A 205 5.43 -3.96 -25.95
C ALA A 205 5.36 -3.42 -27.37
N GLN A 206 4.25 -2.74 -27.77
CA GLN A 206 4.14 -2.10 -29.08
C GLN A 206 5.23 -1.03 -29.30
N ILE A 207 5.58 -0.27 -28.26
CA ILE A 207 6.68 0.71 -28.31
C ILE A 207 8.02 -0.02 -28.46
N GLN A 208 8.22 -1.12 -27.74
CA GLN A 208 9.42 -1.94 -27.87
C GLN A 208 9.60 -2.48 -29.29
N ASP A 209 8.53 -2.97 -29.90
CA ASP A 209 8.53 -3.45 -31.29
C ASP A 209 9.00 -2.34 -32.27
N ILE A 210 8.60 -1.08 -32.05
CA ILE A 210 9.04 0.08 -32.84
C ILE A 210 10.56 0.28 -32.68
N PHE A 211 11.11 0.17 -31.45
CA PHE A 211 12.54 0.27 -31.19
C PHE A 211 13.34 -0.87 -31.84
N GLU A 212 12.81 -2.09 -31.82
CA GLU A 212 13.46 -3.27 -32.39
C GLU A 212 13.46 -3.25 -33.92
N ALA A 213 12.39 -2.74 -34.53
CA ALA A 213 12.26 -2.65 -35.98
C ALA A 213 13.27 -1.70 -36.66
N LYS A 214 13.86 -0.75 -35.93
CA LYS A 214 14.91 0.19 -36.37
C LYS A 214 14.72 0.74 -37.79
N LYS A 215 13.49 1.10 -38.16
CA LYS A 215 13.19 1.72 -39.46
C LYS A 215 13.78 3.13 -39.54
N ALA A 216 13.99 3.62 -40.79
CA ALA A 216 14.51 4.97 -41.02
C ALA A 216 13.64 6.07 -40.36
N ASP A 217 12.33 5.86 -40.30
CA ASP A 217 11.33 6.81 -39.78
C ASP A 217 10.87 6.46 -38.33
N PHE A 218 11.67 5.68 -37.56
CA PHE A 218 11.26 5.18 -36.26
C PHE A 218 10.88 6.29 -35.27
N VAL A 219 11.54 7.46 -35.34
CA VAL A 219 11.27 8.60 -34.44
C VAL A 219 9.88 9.18 -34.70
N GLN A 220 9.48 9.26 -35.97
CA GLN A 220 8.14 9.75 -36.36
C GLN A 220 7.06 8.76 -35.95
N GLU A 221 7.29 7.46 -36.18
CA GLU A 221 6.38 6.39 -35.75
C GLU A 221 6.23 6.34 -34.23
N LEU A 222 7.35 6.49 -33.49
CA LEU A 222 7.35 6.58 -32.05
C LEU A 222 6.57 7.80 -31.55
N ARG A 223 6.83 8.99 -32.12
CA ARG A 223 6.12 10.23 -31.78
C ARG A 223 4.62 10.11 -32.03
N ALA A 224 4.22 9.57 -33.18
CA ALA A 224 2.82 9.34 -33.50
C ALA A 224 2.14 8.42 -32.48
N LYS A 225 2.78 7.30 -32.15
CA LYS A 225 2.24 6.33 -31.18
C LYS A 225 2.14 6.90 -29.76
N MET A 226 3.18 7.59 -29.30
CA MET A 226 3.18 8.23 -27.98
C MET A 226 2.13 9.34 -27.89
N THR A 227 1.93 10.12 -28.97
CA THR A 227 0.90 11.17 -29.04
C THR A 227 -0.51 10.54 -29.02
N GLU A 228 -0.71 9.42 -29.72
CA GLU A 228 -1.96 8.67 -29.71
C GLU A 228 -2.31 8.20 -28.29
N ILE A 229 -1.37 7.57 -27.59
CA ILE A 229 -1.52 7.13 -26.20
C ILE A 229 -1.83 8.32 -25.28
N ALA A 230 -1.08 9.41 -25.39
CA ALA A 230 -1.26 10.61 -24.60
C ALA A 230 -2.63 11.28 -24.82
N SER A 231 -3.18 11.20 -26.03
CA SER A 231 -4.49 11.77 -26.36
C SER A 231 -5.64 10.98 -25.73
N VAL A 232 -5.56 9.66 -25.74
CA VAL A 232 -6.58 8.77 -25.12
C VAL A 232 -6.53 8.85 -23.61
N ALA A 233 -5.33 8.93 -23.01
CA ALA A 233 -5.13 9.03 -21.57
C ALA A 233 -5.51 10.40 -21.00
N LYS A 234 -6.02 11.35 -21.80
CA LYS A 234 -6.36 12.73 -21.40
C LYS A 234 -5.25 13.41 -20.58
N LEU A 235 -4.01 13.13 -20.91
CA LEU A 235 -2.89 13.88 -20.34
C LEU A 235 -3.09 15.36 -20.68
N MET A 236 -3.29 16.19 -19.66
CA MET A 236 -3.41 17.64 -19.84
C MET A 236 -2.23 18.14 -20.66
N ASN A 237 -2.51 18.70 -21.84
CA ASN A 237 -1.51 19.11 -22.81
C ASN A 237 -0.56 18.00 -23.32
N GLY A 238 -0.90 16.73 -23.16
CA GLY A 238 -0.03 15.61 -23.55
C GLY A 238 0.37 15.68 -25.02
N LYS A 239 -0.55 16.06 -25.90
CA LYS A 239 -0.28 16.27 -27.32
C LYS A 239 0.72 17.42 -27.55
N ALA A 240 0.44 18.58 -26.98
CA ALA A 240 1.33 19.75 -27.07
C ALA A 240 2.70 19.54 -26.39
N PHE A 241 2.76 18.71 -25.36
CA PHE A 241 3.99 18.30 -24.71
C PHE A 241 4.83 17.40 -25.63
N MET A 242 4.21 16.36 -26.22
CA MET A 242 4.91 15.45 -27.15
C MET A 242 5.40 16.15 -28.40
N ASP A 243 4.66 17.13 -28.91
CA ASP A 243 5.06 17.92 -30.09
C ASP A 243 6.27 18.85 -29.81
N LYS A 244 6.43 19.28 -28.56
CA LYS A 244 7.55 20.16 -28.14
C LYS A 244 8.80 19.40 -27.72
N LEU A 245 8.75 18.09 -27.52
CA LEU A 245 9.90 17.31 -27.10
C LEU A 245 10.95 17.23 -28.24
N SER A 246 12.23 17.35 -27.85
CA SER A 246 13.35 17.03 -28.75
C SER A 246 13.37 15.53 -29.07
N ASP A 247 13.96 15.16 -30.20
CA ASP A 247 14.00 13.75 -30.61
C ASP A 247 14.81 12.89 -29.63
N ASP A 248 15.86 13.43 -29.02
CA ASP A 248 16.66 12.74 -28.01
C ASP A 248 15.89 12.49 -26.71
N ASP A 249 15.11 13.47 -26.27
CA ASP A 249 14.25 13.31 -25.09
C ASP A 249 13.10 12.36 -25.36
N LEU A 250 12.50 12.41 -26.55
CA LEU A 250 11.48 11.48 -26.98
C LEU A 250 11.98 10.03 -26.94
N ILE A 251 13.22 9.78 -27.41
CA ILE A 251 13.84 8.46 -27.35
C ILE A 251 14.03 8.00 -25.92
N LYS A 252 14.48 8.87 -25.00
CA LYS A 252 14.62 8.54 -23.56
C LYS A 252 13.29 8.18 -22.93
N TYR A 253 12.24 9.00 -23.14
CA TYR A 253 10.89 8.69 -22.66
C TYR A 253 10.35 7.41 -23.27
N GLY A 254 10.56 7.19 -24.55
CA GLY A 254 10.18 5.96 -25.24
C GLY A 254 10.87 4.73 -24.65
N GLN A 255 12.15 4.81 -24.30
CA GLN A 255 12.86 3.72 -23.63
C GLN A 255 12.29 3.39 -22.25
N ASP A 256 11.85 4.37 -21.47
CA ASP A 256 11.19 4.12 -20.21
C ASP A 256 9.82 3.45 -20.40
N TRP A 257 9.10 3.81 -21.47
CA TRP A 257 7.80 3.25 -21.78
C TRP A 257 7.85 1.83 -22.36
N THR A 258 9.00 1.35 -22.83
CA THR A 258 9.16 -0.05 -23.28
C THR A 258 8.87 -1.05 -22.17
N LYS A 259 9.15 -0.70 -20.91
CA LYS A 259 8.85 -1.55 -19.75
C LYS A 259 7.36 -1.61 -19.43
N GLY A 260 6.57 -0.69 -19.95
CA GLY A 260 5.14 -0.54 -19.75
C GLY A 260 4.78 0.93 -19.54
N VAL A 261 3.67 1.35 -20.13
CA VAL A 261 3.12 2.71 -19.96
C VAL A 261 2.53 2.80 -18.55
N ARG A 262 2.97 3.79 -17.78
CA ARG A 262 2.48 4.03 -16.41
C ARG A 262 1.32 5.01 -16.45
N PHE A 263 0.15 4.57 -15.98
CA PHE A 263 -1.02 5.41 -15.82
C PHE A 263 -1.10 5.92 -14.39
N ALA A 264 -1.35 7.22 -14.25
CA ALA A 264 -1.63 7.86 -12.97
C ALA A 264 -2.98 8.56 -13.07
N THR A 265 -3.87 8.27 -12.14
CA THR A 265 -5.18 8.89 -12.02
C THR A 265 -5.25 9.71 -10.74
N GLN A 266 -6.00 10.82 -10.76
CA GLN A 266 -6.29 11.59 -9.55
C GLN A 266 -7.26 10.83 -8.65
N ILE A 267 -7.28 11.20 -7.37
CA ILE A 267 -8.21 10.63 -6.39
C ILE A 267 -9.63 11.01 -6.84
N PHE A 268 -10.53 10.02 -6.93
CA PHE A 268 -11.92 10.13 -7.38
C PHE A 268 -12.13 10.55 -8.86
N ASP A 269 -11.07 10.72 -9.63
CA ASP A 269 -11.13 10.96 -11.06
C ASP A 269 -10.35 9.87 -11.80
N GLY A 270 -10.94 8.68 -11.85
CA GLY A 270 -10.39 7.52 -12.52
C GLY A 270 -10.75 7.46 -14.01
N VAL A 271 -10.23 6.43 -14.68
CA VAL A 271 -10.53 6.16 -16.10
C VAL A 271 -12.01 5.81 -16.24
N LYS A 272 -12.70 6.45 -17.18
CA LYS A 272 -14.11 6.21 -17.51
C LYS A 272 -14.26 5.01 -18.45
N GLU A 273 -15.46 4.45 -18.51
CA GLU A 273 -15.76 3.26 -19.33
C GLU A 273 -15.45 3.48 -20.83
N ASP A 274 -15.82 4.65 -21.37
CA ASP A 274 -15.54 5.01 -22.77
C ASP A 274 -14.03 5.12 -23.06
N GLU A 275 -13.25 5.52 -22.08
CA GLU A 275 -11.79 5.63 -22.16
C GLU A 275 -11.15 4.24 -22.11
N PHE A 276 -11.69 3.35 -21.29
CA PHE A 276 -11.26 1.95 -21.23
C PHE A 276 -11.47 1.26 -22.57
N ALA A 277 -12.63 1.43 -23.19
CA ALA A 277 -12.92 0.83 -24.49
C ALA A 277 -11.88 1.26 -25.55
N LYS A 278 -11.56 2.55 -25.62
CA LYS A 278 -10.52 3.09 -26.52
C LYS A 278 -9.12 2.56 -26.19
N LEU A 279 -8.79 2.43 -24.90
CA LEU A 279 -7.51 1.90 -24.48
C LEU A 279 -7.35 0.42 -24.81
N PHE A 280 -8.41 -0.38 -24.71
CA PHE A 280 -8.41 -1.78 -25.11
C PHE A 280 -8.21 -1.94 -26.62
N GLU A 281 -8.90 -1.12 -27.43
CA GLU A 281 -8.74 -1.09 -28.88
C GLU A 281 -7.29 -0.72 -29.27
N LEU A 282 -6.74 0.34 -28.65
CA LEU A 282 -5.37 0.79 -28.88
C LEU A 282 -4.32 -0.27 -28.51
N ALA A 283 -4.55 -0.99 -27.39
CA ALA A 283 -3.68 -2.06 -26.92
C ALA A 283 -3.90 -3.40 -27.66
N LYS A 284 -4.88 -3.49 -28.55
CA LYS A 284 -5.30 -4.72 -29.26
C LYS A 284 -5.66 -5.84 -28.26
N ILE A 285 -6.46 -5.51 -27.26
CA ILE A 285 -7.00 -6.42 -26.26
C ILE A 285 -8.50 -6.57 -26.52
N ASP A 286 -9.01 -7.78 -26.28
CA ASP A 286 -10.46 -8.04 -26.37
C ASP A 286 -11.24 -7.15 -25.39
N SER A 287 -12.47 -6.79 -25.74
CA SER A 287 -13.31 -5.87 -24.96
C SER A 287 -13.61 -6.34 -23.54
N ASP A 288 -13.50 -7.65 -23.25
CA ASP A 288 -13.69 -8.25 -21.93
C ASP A 288 -12.42 -8.27 -21.06
N GLY A 289 -11.28 -7.88 -21.60
CA GLY A 289 -10.00 -7.83 -20.87
C GLY A 289 -9.46 -9.18 -20.38
N LYS A 290 -10.01 -10.30 -20.89
CA LYS A 290 -9.62 -11.65 -20.48
C LYS A 290 -8.60 -12.24 -21.44
N CYS A 291 -7.68 -13.03 -20.88
CA CYS A 291 -6.64 -13.73 -21.62
C CYS A 291 -6.85 -15.24 -21.58
N VAL A 292 -6.31 -15.91 -22.59
CA VAL A 292 -6.20 -17.37 -22.62
C VAL A 292 -4.98 -17.77 -21.79
N LEU A 293 -5.14 -18.72 -20.89
CA LEU A 293 -4.07 -19.29 -20.09
C LEU A 293 -3.92 -20.79 -20.36
N TYR A 294 -2.70 -21.25 -20.16
CA TYR A 294 -2.33 -22.66 -20.20
C TYR A 294 -1.86 -23.07 -18.79
N ASP A 295 -2.24 -24.29 -18.39
CA ASP A 295 -1.82 -24.86 -17.11
C ASP A 295 -0.33 -25.26 -17.18
N GLY A 296 0.48 -24.76 -16.25
CA GLY A 296 1.92 -25.05 -16.22
C GLY A 296 2.27 -26.51 -16.01
N LYS A 297 1.40 -27.28 -15.34
CA LYS A 297 1.65 -28.71 -15.08
C LYS A 297 1.28 -29.62 -16.25
N THR A 298 0.13 -29.37 -16.86
CA THR A 298 -0.42 -30.24 -17.91
C THR A 298 -0.14 -29.74 -19.32
N GLY A 299 0.15 -28.43 -19.47
CA GLY A 299 0.27 -27.77 -20.76
C GLY A 299 -1.07 -27.56 -21.48
N ASN A 300 -2.19 -27.93 -20.88
CA ASN A 300 -3.49 -27.82 -21.48
C ASN A 300 -4.04 -26.41 -21.39
N LYS A 301 -4.76 -25.98 -22.41
CA LYS A 301 -5.51 -24.74 -22.40
C LYS A 301 -6.60 -24.76 -21.34
N MET A 302 -6.73 -23.70 -20.55
CA MET A 302 -7.83 -23.58 -19.59
C MET A 302 -9.16 -23.45 -20.33
N MET A 303 -10.24 -24.00 -19.75
CA MET A 303 -11.58 -23.99 -20.34
C MET A 303 -12.11 -22.56 -20.51
N GLU A 304 -11.89 -21.72 -19.51
CA GLU A 304 -12.38 -20.35 -19.48
C GLU A 304 -11.23 -19.35 -19.62
N ARG A 305 -11.53 -18.22 -20.25
CA ARG A 305 -10.62 -17.08 -20.29
C ARG A 305 -10.59 -16.39 -18.93
N VAL A 306 -9.40 -15.98 -18.48
CA VAL A 306 -9.14 -15.47 -17.15
C VAL A 306 -8.68 -14.01 -17.23
N ASN A 307 -9.05 -13.20 -16.23
CA ASN A 307 -8.51 -11.86 -16.06
C ASN A 307 -7.05 -11.94 -15.62
N VAL A 308 -6.16 -11.41 -16.47
CA VAL A 308 -4.72 -11.37 -16.22
C VAL A 308 -4.23 -9.95 -16.47
N GLY A 309 -3.36 -9.45 -15.63
CA GLY A 309 -2.77 -8.13 -15.78
C GLY A 309 -1.80 -7.81 -14.67
N TYR A 310 -1.43 -6.56 -14.55
CA TYR A 310 -0.45 -6.10 -13.58
C TYR A 310 -1.14 -5.31 -12.47
N MET A 311 -0.82 -5.67 -11.22
CA MET A 311 -1.35 -5.03 -10.02
C MET A 311 -0.18 -4.67 -9.10
N TYR A 312 -0.32 -3.56 -8.38
CA TYR A 312 0.64 -3.17 -7.35
C TYR A 312 0.34 -3.93 -6.05
N MET A 313 1.29 -4.76 -5.62
CA MET A 313 1.15 -5.59 -4.43
C MET A 313 2.13 -5.16 -3.34
N LEU A 314 1.63 -5.08 -2.12
CA LEU A 314 2.39 -4.70 -0.92
C LEU A 314 2.54 -5.91 0.00
N LYS A 315 3.75 -6.17 0.48
CA LYS A 315 4.00 -7.08 1.59
C LYS A 315 3.82 -6.30 2.89
N LEU A 316 2.87 -6.73 3.73
CA LEU A 316 2.61 -6.08 5.01
C LEU A 316 3.55 -6.60 6.10
N HIS A 317 3.82 -5.76 7.11
CA HIS A 317 4.69 -6.13 8.26
C HIS A 317 4.00 -7.07 9.25
N HIS A 318 3.20 -7.99 8.73
CA HIS A 318 2.58 -9.10 9.45
C HIS A 318 3.21 -10.41 8.97
N LEU A 319 4.51 -10.55 9.23
CA LEU A 319 5.28 -11.70 8.78
C LEU A 319 5.00 -12.92 9.65
N VAL A 320 4.90 -14.08 9.04
CA VAL A 320 4.65 -15.34 9.76
C VAL A 320 5.75 -15.64 10.77
N ASP A 321 7.01 -15.37 10.42
CA ASP A 321 8.17 -15.62 11.30
C ASP A 321 8.09 -14.83 12.61
N GLU A 322 7.45 -13.66 12.60
CA GLU A 322 7.27 -12.84 13.80
C GLU A 322 6.09 -13.29 14.66
N LYS A 323 5.13 -14.03 14.09
CA LYS A 323 3.92 -14.47 14.75
C LYS A 323 3.93 -15.92 15.17
N VAL A 324 4.66 -16.78 14.46
CA VAL A 324 4.78 -18.19 14.81
C VAL A 324 5.47 -18.31 16.18
N HIS A 325 4.86 -19.07 17.05
CA HIS A 325 5.36 -19.30 18.39
C HIS A 325 5.01 -20.70 18.88
N ALA A 326 5.97 -21.36 19.51
CA ALA A 326 5.79 -22.65 20.17
C ALA A 326 6.57 -22.66 21.49
N ARG A 327 6.08 -23.41 22.45
CA ARG A 327 6.71 -23.57 23.75
C ARG A 327 6.61 -25.01 24.21
N SER A 328 7.70 -25.55 24.71
CA SER A 328 7.71 -26.76 25.52
C SER A 328 7.80 -26.40 26.99
N THR A 329 8.96 -25.93 27.45
CA THR A 329 9.22 -25.37 28.77
C THR A 329 9.73 -23.95 28.64
N GLY A 330 9.53 -23.12 29.64
CA GLY A 330 9.97 -21.72 29.61
C GLY A 330 9.81 -21.04 30.97
N PRO A 331 9.90 -19.72 31.02
CA PRO A 331 9.77 -18.96 32.26
C PRO A 331 8.36 -19.01 32.84
N TYR A 332 8.28 -18.99 34.16
CA TYR A 332 7.06 -18.97 34.93
C TYR A 332 6.98 -17.71 35.77
N SER A 333 5.76 -17.26 36.11
CA SER A 333 5.55 -16.16 37.03
C SER A 333 6.02 -16.53 38.46
N LEU A 334 6.66 -15.61 39.16
CA LEU A 334 7.15 -15.87 40.52
C LEU A 334 6.00 -16.04 41.52
N VAL A 335 4.91 -15.32 41.35
CA VAL A 335 3.79 -15.31 42.29
C VAL A 335 2.85 -16.48 42.05
N THR A 336 2.39 -16.64 40.82
CA THR A 336 1.35 -17.63 40.46
C THR A 336 1.91 -18.97 40.02
N GLN A 337 3.22 -19.08 39.73
CA GLN A 337 3.89 -20.24 39.18
C GLN A 337 3.29 -20.73 37.84
N GLN A 338 2.51 -19.88 37.20
CA GLN A 338 1.92 -20.14 35.88
C GLN A 338 2.88 -19.71 34.77
N PRO A 339 2.80 -20.31 33.54
CA PRO A 339 3.55 -19.85 32.41
C PRO A 339 3.29 -18.39 32.11
N VAL A 340 4.33 -17.59 31.84
CA VAL A 340 4.16 -16.21 31.41
C VAL A 340 3.51 -16.15 30.03
N GLY A 341 2.86 -15.04 29.68
CA GLY A 341 2.24 -14.83 28.38
C GLY A 341 3.16 -14.13 27.39
N GLY A 342 2.86 -14.29 26.10
CA GLY A 342 3.50 -13.56 25.02
C GLY A 342 4.75 -14.21 24.42
N LYS A 343 4.91 -14.03 23.10
CA LYS A 343 6.04 -14.59 22.34
C LYS A 343 7.40 -14.04 22.79
N ALA A 344 7.47 -12.75 23.12
CA ALA A 344 8.70 -12.08 23.50
C ALA A 344 9.34 -12.69 24.80
N LEU A 345 8.50 -13.20 25.70
CA LEU A 345 8.92 -13.84 26.95
C LEU A 345 8.97 -15.37 26.84
N PHE A 346 8.91 -15.91 25.64
CA PHE A 346 8.80 -17.36 25.43
C PHE A 346 7.66 -17.98 26.25
N GLY A 347 6.49 -17.31 26.23
CA GLY A 347 5.33 -17.64 27.06
C GLY A 347 4.43 -18.72 26.46
N GLY A 348 3.49 -19.17 27.26
CA GLY A 348 2.45 -20.14 26.85
C GLY A 348 1.20 -19.45 26.32
N GLN A 349 0.33 -20.25 25.70
CA GLN A 349 -1.00 -19.83 25.28
C GLN A 349 -1.94 -19.79 26.49
N ARG A 350 -2.86 -18.84 26.49
CA ARG A 350 -3.92 -18.78 27.50
C ARG A 350 -5.00 -19.80 27.17
N PHE A 351 -5.25 -20.73 28.10
CA PHE A 351 -6.40 -21.60 28.07
C PHE A 351 -7.53 -20.94 28.89
N GLY A 352 -8.45 -20.29 28.17
CA GLY A 352 -9.49 -19.47 28.79
C GLY A 352 -10.71 -20.30 29.27
N GLU A 353 -11.69 -19.62 29.83
CA GLU A 353 -12.93 -20.22 30.35
C GLU A 353 -13.72 -20.96 29.27
N MET A 354 -13.80 -20.40 28.07
CA MET A 354 -14.50 -21.03 26.94
C MET A 354 -13.83 -22.32 26.48
N GLU A 355 -12.50 -22.38 26.47
CA GLU A 355 -11.74 -23.58 26.12
C GLU A 355 -11.95 -24.69 27.19
N VAL A 356 -12.09 -24.31 28.47
CA VAL A 356 -12.45 -25.22 29.55
C VAL A 356 -13.82 -25.81 29.30
N TRP A 357 -14.83 -25.02 28.95
CA TRP A 357 -16.18 -25.49 28.62
C TRP A 357 -16.16 -26.46 27.44
N ALA A 358 -15.33 -26.25 26.48
CA ALA A 358 -15.18 -27.17 25.36
C ALA A 358 -14.68 -28.56 25.80
N LEU A 359 -13.69 -28.62 26.68
CA LEU A 359 -13.18 -29.88 27.23
C LEU A 359 -14.23 -30.57 28.15
N GLU A 360 -14.98 -29.81 28.90
CA GLU A 360 -16.11 -30.31 29.70
C GLU A 360 -17.20 -30.94 28.80
N ALA A 361 -17.55 -30.27 27.70
CA ALA A 361 -18.50 -30.77 26.71
C ALA A 361 -18.08 -32.10 26.07
N TYR A 362 -16.78 -32.27 25.83
CA TYR A 362 -16.20 -33.52 25.34
C TYR A 362 -16.06 -34.60 26.43
N GLY A 363 -16.23 -34.25 27.69
CA GLY A 363 -15.98 -35.17 28.82
C GLY A 363 -14.52 -35.56 28.99
N ALA A 364 -13.58 -34.71 28.48
CA ALA A 364 -12.16 -34.98 28.49
C ALA A 364 -11.52 -34.58 29.85
N THR A 365 -11.93 -35.24 30.93
CA THR A 365 -11.56 -34.88 32.31
C THR A 365 -10.07 -34.95 32.60
N ASN A 366 -9.38 -35.99 32.10
CA ASN A 366 -7.96 -36.15 32.31
C ASN A 366 -7.13 -35.07 31.61
N VAL A 367 -7.54 -34.69 30.38
CA VAL A 367 -6.88 -33.59 29.66
C VAL A 367 -7.12 -32.28 30.37
N LEU A 368 -8.35 -32.01 30.84
CA LEU A 368 -8.67 -30.81 31.58
C LEU A 368 -7.85 -30.72 32.88
N LYS A 369 -7.75 -31.83 33.63
CA LYS A 369 -6.95 -31.92 34.84
C LYS A 369 -5.47 -31.62 34.56
N GLU A 370 -4.90 -32.20 33.53
CA GLU A 370 -3.51 -31.94 33.10
C GLU A 370 -3.28 -30.46 32.73
N MET A 371 -4.22 -29.85 31.99
CA MET A 371 -4.15 -28.43 31.60
C MET A 371 -4.15 -27.49 32.82
N LEU A 372 -4.93 -27.82 33.83
CA LEU A 372 -5.08 -27.02 35.04
C LEU A 372 -3.96 -27.23 36.08
N THR A 373 -3.25 -28.35 36.05
CA THR A 373 -2.22 -28.71 37.03
C THR A 373 -0.81 -28.74 36.45
N THR A 374 -0.41 -29.85 35.84
CA THR A 374 0.94 -30.13 35.36
C THR A 374 1.44 -29.12 34.35
N LYS A 375 0.57 -28.65 33.47
CA LYS A 375 0.92 -27.62 32.49
C LYS A 375 0.79 -26.20 32.99
N SER A 376 0.20 -25.96 34.16
CA SER A 376 -0.06 -24.63 34.72
C SER A 376 0.80 -24.34 35.96
N ASP A 377 0.30 -24.61 37.16
CA ASP A 377 0.81 -24.13 38.43
C ASP A 377 1.42 -25.19 39.35
N ASP A 378 1.23 -26.48 39.09
CA ASP A 378 1.81 -27.57 39.85
C ASP A 378 3.31 -27.73 39.56
N VAL A 379 4.15 -27.21 40.44
CA VAL A 379 5.62 -27.23 40.30
C VAL A 379 6.19 -28.64 40.40
N GLU A 380 5.69 -29.44 41.38
CA GLU A 380 6.19 -30.79 41.64
C GLU A 380 5.71 -31.76 40.54
N GLY A 381 4.41 -31.68 40.16
CA GLY A 381 3.84 -32.49 39.11
C GLY A 381 4.54 -32.23 37.76
N ARG A 382 4.84 -30.97 37.47
CA ARG A 382 5.60 -30.55 36.30
C ARG A 382 7.00 -31.17 36.27
N THR A 383 7.71 -31.11 37.39
CA THR A 383 9.07 -31.68 37.50
C THR A 383 9.07 -33.20 37.35
N ARG A 384 8.08 -33.88 37.94
CA ARG A 384 7.91 -35.32 37.82
C ARG A 384 7.57 -35.72 36.39
N ALA A 385 6.67 -34.97 35.72
CA ALA A 385 6.29 -35.22 34.33
C ALA A 385 7.48 -35.08 33.37
N TYR A 386 8.30 -34.03 33.53
CA TYR A 386 9.48 -33.85 32.69
C TYR A 386 10.54 -34.92 32.90
N ARG A 387 10.73 -35.40 34.16
CA ARG A 387 11.64 -36.49 34.45
C ARG A 387 11.16 -37.80 33.81
N ALA A 388 9.87 -38.10 33.93
CA ALA A 388 9.27 -39.27 33.29
C ALA A 388 9.43 -39.26 31.76
N ILE A 389 9.17 -38.12 31.11
CA ILE A 389 9.35 -37.94 29.67
C ILE A 389 10.82 -38.15 29.28
N ALA A 390 11.76 -37.56 30.03
CA ALA A 390 13.18 -37.68 29.77
C ALA A 390 13.67 -39.13 29.89
N ASN A 391 13.13 -39.89 30.85
CA ASN A 391 13.45 -41.30 31.06
C ASN A 391 12.72 -42.24 30.09
N GLY A 392 11.71 -41.78 29.35
CA GLY A 392 10.86 -42.63 28.51
C GLY A 392 9.82 -43.41 29.31
N GLU A 393 9.50 -42.97 30.51
CA GLU A 393 8.50 -43.56 31.40
C GLU A 393 7.12 -42.96 31.15
N ASN A 394 6.07 -43.63 31.62
CA ASN A 394 4.73 -43.06 31.58
C ASN A 394 4.63 -41.82 32.50
N VAL A 395 3.96 -40.79 32.00
CA VAL A 395 3.71 -39.57 32.79
C VAL A 395 2.80 -39.94 33.95
N PRO A 396 3.14 -39.57 35.18
CA PRO A 396 2.31 -39.83 36.37
C PRO A 396 0.98 -39.08 36.29
N ASN A 397 -0.02 -39.56 36.98
CA ASN A 397 -1.32 -38.90 37.05
C ASN A 397 -1.16 -37.49 37.64
N SER A 398 -1.84 -36.54 37.07
CA SER A 398 -1.85 -35.15 37.55
C SER A 398 -2.57 -35.03 38.90
N GLY A 399 -2.01 -34.20 39.75
CA GLY A 399 -2.54 -33.93 41.11
C GLY A 399 -3.84 -33.11 41.10
N VAL A 400 -4.19 -32.58 42.23
CA VAL A 400 -5.33 -31.63 42.38
C VAL A 400 -4.79 -30.21 42.11
N PRO A 401 -5.55 -29.35 41.40
CA PRO A 401 -5.13 -27.98 41.13
C PRO A 401 -4.90 -27.18 42.42
N GLU A 402 -3.82 -26.41 42.50
CA GLU A 402 -3.51 -25.53 43.63
C GLU A 402 -4.65 -24.54 43.93
N THR A 403 -5.32 -24.04 42.91
CA THR A 403 -6.49 -23.17 43.03
C THR A 403 -7.66 -23.81 43.77
N PHE A 404 -7.80 -25.13 43.70
CA PHE A 404 -8.80 -25.86 44.46
C PHE A 404 -8.42 -25.90 45.98
N PHE A 405 -7.16 -26.05 46.30
CA PHE A 405 -6.72 -25.97 47.70
C PHE A 405 -6.93 -24.57 48.27
N VAL A 406 -6.70 -23.52 47.53
CA VAL A 406 -7.03 -22.14 47.94
C VAL A 406 -8.53 -22.02 48.21
N LEU A 407 -9.38 -22.50 47.33
CA LEU A 407 -10.83 -22.49 47.49
C LEU A 407 -11.24 -23.25 48.78
N THR A 408 -10.72 -24.45 49.02
CA THR A 408 -11.01 -25.20 50.23
C THR A 408 -10.59 -24.49 51.52
N LYS A 409 -9.44 -23.77 51.49
CA LYS A 409 -8.99 -22.94 52.61
C LYS A 409 -9.92 -21.74 52.84
N GLU A 410 -10.34 -21.07 51.77
CA GLU A 410 -11.29 -19.96 51.89
C GLU A 410 -12.64 -20.41 52.42
N LEU A 411 -13.16 -21.57 51.99
CA LEU A 411 -14.41 -22.16 52.53
C LEU A 411 -14.24 -22.50 54.02
N LYS A 412 -13.12 -23.09 54.40
CA LYS A 412 -12.83 -23.37 55.82
C LYS A 412 -12.73 -22.09 56.66
N ALA A 413 -12.21 -20.99 56.10
CA ALA A 413 -12.21 -19.68 56.78
C ALA A 413 -13.64 -19.14 57.01
N LEU A 414 -14.61 -19.54 56.16
CA LEU A 414 -16.03 -19.24 56.34
C LEU A 414 -16.76 -20.23 57.26
N ALA A 415 -16.00 -21.03 58.01
CA ALA A 415 -16.52 -22.09 58.91
C ALA A 415 -17.31 -23.23 58.19
N LEU A 416 -17.04 -23.44 56.91
CA LEU A 416 -17.55 -24.58 56.15
C LEU A 416 -16.47 -25.67 56.13
N ASP A 417 -16.83 -26.89 56.56
CA ASP A 417 -15.93 -28.03 56.45
C ASP A 417 -16.04 -28.68 55.08
N VAL A 418 -14.92 -28.85 54.39
CA VAL A 418 -14.84 -29.43 53.05
C VAL A 418 -13.92 -30.64 53.14
N GLU A 419 -14.46 -31.81 52.91
CA GLU A 419 -13.76 -33.07 52.84
C GLU A 419 -13.73 -33.58 51.42
N ILE A 420 -12.54 -34.02 50.95
CA ILE A 420 -12.38 -34.61 49.61
C ILE A 420 -12.41 -36.13 49.77
N PHE A 421 -13.42 -36.75 49.20
CA PHE A 421 -13.52 -38.19 49.17
C PHE A 421 -12.91 -38.71 47.86
N GLY A 422 -11.83 -39.46 47.93
CA GLY A 422 -11.15 -40.09 46.83
C GLY A 422 -9.83 -40.72 47.29
N GLU A 423 -9.33 -41.68 46.55
CA GLU A 423 -8.00 -42.25 46.80
C GLU A 423 -6.93 -41.15 46.55
N VAL A 424 -6.58 -40.47 47.60
CA VAL A 424 -5.32 -39.71 47.61
C VAL A 424 -4.24 -40.75 47.81
N GLU A 425 -3.54 -41.17 46.73
CA GLU A 425 -2.28 -41.88 46.88
C GLU A 425 -1.34 -40.92 47.65
N ASN A 426 -1.21 -41.17 48.96
CA ASN A 426 -0.18 -40.59 49.75
C ASN A 426 1.15 -41.18 49.25
N ASN A 427 1.76 -40.46 48.30
CA ASN A 427 3.18 -40.70 48.03
C ASN A 427 3.98 -40.03 49.14
N GLU A 428 4.38 -40.79 50.12
CA GLU A 428 5.52 -40.51 51.02
C GLU A 428 6.82 -40.34 50.21
#